data_3559948d9b65321b1f3bb63ebcbf8406
#
_entry.id   3559948d9b65321b1f3bb63ebcbf8406
#
_cell.length_a   1.000
_cell.length_b   1.000
_cell.length_c   1.000
_cell.angle_alpha   90.00
_cell.angle_beta   90.00
_cell.angle_gamma   90.00
#
_symmetry.space_group_name_H-M   'P 1'
#
loop_
_entity.id
_entity.type
_entity.pdbx_description
1 polymer ?
#
loop_
_entity_poly.entity_id
_entity_poly.type
_entity_poly.pdbx_seq_one_letter_code
_entity_poly.pdbx_strand_id
1 'polypeptide(L)'
;MTESHEDGEGELLSRIRELTGAALPIVVSLDLHANITERMVSHASAFCIFRTYPHIDMAATGARCFPILQRLLSGEILYPAMRQASFLVPLSAQYTGASPCKELYQLLPQDSAAGQAHCDIAMGFPPADIYDAGPAVVAYAASQAEADEHAQRIIEAMETKETAFDSALLSADSAVAKAMSHTGSKPVIIADVQDNPGAGATSDTTGLLKALVDGKATDAVLALLHDPQTVAAAQELGEGGIFDAALGGKSGLPDMGSYQARCRVLALSDGEFAFSGAMYAGATAQIGPTALLEIVDSESSVSVLVGSKRCQCLDRAILTHIGIDPGEKKIVAVKSTVHFRDDFEPIADLI
;
A
#
# COMPACT_ATOMS: atom_id res chain seq x y z
N MET A 1 12.21 10.29 -1.78
CA MET A 1 13.65 10.05 -2.08
C MET A 1 13.84 9.84 -3.58
N THR A 2 14.88 10.42 -4.16
CA THR A 2 15.29 10.25 -5.56
C THR A 2 16.76 9.81 -5.60
N GLU A 3 17.31 9.50 -6.78
CA GLU A 3 18.74 9.13 -6.91
C GLU A 3 19.71 10.20 -6.39
N SER A 4 19.31 11.48 -6.42
CA SER A 4 20.19 12.62 -6.10
C SER A 4 19.75 13.44 -4.88
N HIS A 5 18.54 13.20 -4.35
CA HIS A 5 17.98 13.98 -3.24
C HIS A 5 17.23 13.06 -2.27
N GLU A 6 17.55 13.12 -0.99
CA GLU A 6 16.78 12.43 0.06
C GLU A 6 15.36 13.00 0.14
N ASP A 7 15.20 14.32 0.11
CA ASP A 7 13.95 15.03 0.05
C ASP A 7 13.66 15.52 -1.39
N GLY A 8 13.07 14.65 -2.20
CA GLY A 8 12.71 14.95 -3.59
C GLY A 8 11.57 15.96 -3.70
N GLU A 9 10.60 15.86 -2.82
CA GLU A 9 9.43 16.76 -2.75
C GLU A 9 9.86 18.17 -2.33
N GLY A 10 10.68 18.30 -1.29
CA GLY A 10 11.22 19.59 -0.85
C GLY A 10 12.11 20.24 -1.90
N GLU A 11 12.90 19.46 -2.64
CA GLU A 11 13.69 19.96 -3.77
C GLU A 11 12.77 20.49 -4.88
N LEU A 12 11.73 19.75 -5.25
CA LEU A 12 10.76 20.20 -6.25
C LEU A 12 10.05 21.49 -5.82
N LEU A 13 9.58 21.54 -4.59
CA LEU A 13 8.91 22.73 -4.03
C LEU A 13 9.85 23.95 -3.99
N SER A 14 11.12 23.76 -3.62
CA SER A 14 12.14 24.80 -3.65
C SER A 14 12.30 25.40 -5.07
N ARG A 15 12.44 24.55 -6.09
CA ARG A 15 12.55 24.99 -7.49
C ARG A 15 11.30 25.70 -7.99
N ILE A 16 10.12 25.20 -7.63
CA ILE A 16 8.87 25.89 -7.97
C ILE A 16 8.83 27.28 -7.29
N ARG A 17 9.24 27.37 -6.03
CA ARG A 17 9.27 28.61 -5.27
C ARG A 17 10.26 29.63 -5.86
N GLU A 18 11.42 29.20 -6.35
CA GLU A 18 12.37 30.04 -7.06
C GLU A 18 11.77 30.67 -8.32
N LEU A 19 10.92 29.93 -9.04
CA LEU A 19 10.27 30.40 -10.26
C LEU A 19 9.07 31.31 -9.98
N THR A 20 8.29 31.01 -8.93
CA THR A 20 7.01 31.67 -8.66
C THR A 20 7.11 32.81 -7.67
N GLY A 21 8.19 32.89 -6.89
CA GLY A 21 8.34 33.81 -5.78
C GLY A 21 7.54 33.41 -4.53
N ALA A 22 7.70 34.14 -3.44
CA ALA A 22 7.10 33.82 -2.15
C ALA A 22 5.59 34.07 -2.09
N ALA A 23 5.05 34.95 -2.95
CA ALA A 23 3.66 35.42 -2.86
C ALA A 23 2.63 34.45 -3.45
N LEU A 24 3.03 33.54 -4.34
CA LEU A 24 2.09 32.60 -4.95
C LEU A 24 1.73 31.49 -3.95
N PRO A 25 0.45 31.27 -3.59
CA PRO A 25 0.08 30.14 -2.75
C PRO A 25 0.37 28.79 -3.45
N ILE A 26 0.97 27.87 -2.71
CA ILE A 26 1.23 26.49 -3.15
C ILE A 26 0.59 25.56 -2.13
N VAL A 27 -0.52 24.93 -2.48
CA VAL A 27 -1.18 23.90 -1.67
C VAL A 27 -0.90 22.54 -2.31
N VAL A 28 -0.43 21.60 -1.53
CA VAL A 28 0.06 20.31 -2.00
C VAL A 28 -0.79 19.19 -1.44
N SER A 29 -1.25 18.25 -2.29
CA SER A 29 -1.84 16.99 -1.84
C SER A 29 -0.75 15.92 -1.77
N LEU A 30 -0.74 15.14 -0.68
CA LEU A 30 0.25 14.10 -0.41
C LEU A 30 -0.41 12.79 -0.04
N ASP A 31 0.29 11.71 -0.35
CA ASP A 31 0.04 10.39 0.22
C ASP A 31 0.32 10.40 1.75
N LEU A 32 -0.43 9.61 2.51
CA LEU A 32 -0.21 9.52 3.96
C LEU A 32 1.16 8.90 4.32
N HIS A 33 1.81 8.21 3.39
CA HIS A 33 3.16 7.68 3.57
C HIS A 33 4.26 8.71 3.27
N ALA A 34 3.93 9.96 3.03
CA ALA A 34 4.91 11.01 2.84
C ALA A 34 5.81 11.17 4.09
N ASN A 35 7.11 11.31 3.89
CA ASN A 35 8.04 11.75 4.92
C ASN A 35 8.12 13.28 4.85
N ILE A 36 7.56 13.96 5.83
CA ILE A 36 7.47 15.43 5.84
C ILE A 36 8.77 16.02 6.37
N THR A 37 9.33 16.97 5.62
CA THR A 37 10.57 17.67 6.00
C THR A 37 10.31 19.14 6.31
N GLU A 38 11.20 19.77 7.09
CA GLU A 38 11.15 21.22 7.30
C GLU A 38 11.28 22.00 5.97
N ARG A 39 12.02 21.46 5.01
CA ARG A 39 12.16 22.06 3.68
C ARG A 39 10.84 22.07 2.94
N MET A 40 10.09 20.97 2.96
CA MET A 40 8.75 20.90 2.37
C MET A 40 7.83 21.96 3.00
N VAL A 41 7.80 22.03 4.35
CA VAL A 41 6.94 22.99 5.09
C VAL A 41 7.34 24.44 4.80
N SER A 42 8.62 24.74 4.63
CA SER A 42 9.07 26.11 4.34
C SER A 42 8.75 26.61 2.93
N HIS A 43 8.53 25.70 1.98
CA HIS A 43 8.27 26.06 0.58
C HIS A 43 6.80 25.89 0.16
N ALA A 44 6.03 25.02 0.80
CA ALA A 44 4.58 24.94 0.60
C ALA A 44 3.84 25.98 1.46
N SER A 45 2.62 26.35 1.05
CA SER A 45 1.71 27.18 1.85
C SER A 45 0.81 26.33 2.73
N ALA A 46 0.47 25.12 2.31
CA ALA A 46 -0.22 24.10 3.09
C ALA A 46 -0.11 22.72 2.43
N PHE A 47 -0.32 21.68 3.24
CA PHE A 47 -0.48 20.30 2.80
C PHE A 47 -1.88 19.79 3.12
N CYS A 48 -2.43 18.96 2.22
CA CYS A 48 -3.54 18.07 2.47
C CYS A 48 -3.06 16.65 2.27
N ILE A 49 -3.15 15.80 3.29
CA ILE A 49 -2.59 14.44 3.27
C ILE A 49 -3.74 13.45 3.25
N PHE A 50 -3.60 12.32 2.56
CA PHE A 50 -4.58 11.24 2.60
C PHE A 50 -4.88 10.84 4.04
N ARG A 51 -6.16 10.55 4.33
CA ARG A 51 -6.64 10.16 5.65
C ARG A 51 -7.03 8.70 5.73
N THR A 52 -6.88 7.98 4.63
CA THR A 52 -7.24 6.57 4.55
C THR A 52 -6.08 5.73 3.99
N TYR A 53 -5.89 4.58 4.61
CA TYR A 53 -5.09 3.49 4.09
C TYR A 53 -5.90 2.21 4.28
N PRO A 54 -6.46 1.66 3.19
CA PRO A 54 -6.30 1.92 1.73
C PRO A 54 -6.65 3.35 1.27
N HIS A 55 -6.00 3.82 0.20
CA HIS A 55 -6.13 5.19 -0.32
C HIS A 55 -7.42 5.40 -1.11
N ILE A 56 -8.56 5.37 -0.43
CA ILE A 56 -9.88 5.56 -1.05
C ILE A 56 -10.34 7.04 -1.04
N ASP A 57 -9.57 7.93 -0.42
CA ASP A 57 -9.89 9.36 -0.27
C ASP A 57 -9.04 10.29 -1.15
N MET A 58 -8.34 9.79 -2.17
CA MET A 58 -7.46 10.58 -3.05
C MET A 58 -8.17 11.80 -3.64
N ALA A 59 -9.36 11.60 -4.24
CA ALA A 59 -10.16 12.68 -4.81
C ALA A 59 -10.67 13.65 -3.74
N ALA A 60 -11.09 13.14 -2.58
CA ALA A 60 -11.55 13.96 -1.45
C ALA A 60 -10.39 14.79 -0.88
N THR A 61 -9.17 14.26 -0.84
CA THR A 61 -7.98 15.01 -0.42
C THR A 61 -7.67 16.16 -1.38
N GLY A 62 -7.72 15.90 -2.70
CA GLY A 62 -7.62 16.98 -3.69
C GLY A 62 -8.69 18.05 -3.50
N ALA A 63 -9.93 17.65 -3.21
CA ALA A 63 -11.02 18.59 -2.94
C ALA A 63 -10.78 19.42 -1.66
N ARG A 64 -10.15 18.85 -0.61
CA ARG A 64 -9.78 19.59 0.62
C ARG A 64 -8.73 20.68 0.37
N CYS A 65 -7.89 20.54 -0.66
CA CYS A 65 -6.94 21.60 -1.04
C CYS A 65 -7.63 22.89 -1.48
N PHE A 66 -8.78 22.79 -2.11
CA PHE A 66 -9.46 23.94 -2.73
C PHE A 66 -9.87 25.03 -1.73
N PRO A 67 -10.60 24.75 -0.62
CA PRO A 67 -10.95 25.79 0.35
C PRO A 67 -9.73 26.44 0.99
N ILE A 68 -8.64 25.70 1.22
CA ILE A 68 -7.39 26.25 1.74
C ILE A 68 -6.78 27.21 0.73
N LEU A 69 -6.72 26.83 -0.54
CA LEU A 69 -6.22 27.70 -1.60
C LEU A 69 -7.09 29.00 -1.72
N GLN A 70 -8.42 28.89 -1.61
CA GLN A 70 -9.30 30.07 -1.62
C GLN A 70 -9.01 31.01 -0.46
N ARG A 71 -8.80 30.51 0.77
CA ARG A 71 -8.40 31.29 1.94
C ARG A 71 -7.11 32.08 1.68
N LEU A 72 -6.08 31.39 1.20
CA LEU A 72 -4.79 32.00 0.88
C LEU A 72 -4.90 33.06 -0.23
N LEU A 73 -5.69 32.80 -1.28
CA LEU A 73 -5.94 33.76 -2.36
C LEU A 73 -6.76 34.98 -1.92
N SER A 74 -7.59 34.84 -0.88
CA SER A 74 -8.31 35.99 -0.26
C SER A 74 -7.42 36.83 0.66
N GLY A 75 -6.14 36.44 0.83
CA GLY A 75 -5.19 37.19 1.66
C GLY A 75 -5.14 36.70 3.13
N GLU A 76 -5.78 35.59 3.47
CA GLU A 76 -5.63 34.99 4.80
C GLU A 76 -4.20 34.44 4.98
N ILE A 77 -3.62 34.70 6.13
CA ILE A 77 -2.29 34.18 6.49
C ILE A 77 -2.51 32.92 7.32
N LEU A 78 -1.91 31.80 6.89
CA LEU A 78 -1.86 30.54 7.65
C LEU A 78 -0.45 30.33 8.20
N TYR A 79 -0.37 30.13 9.50
CA TYR A 79 0.89 29.84 10.21
C TYR A 79 1.08 28.33 10.26
N PRO A 80 2.20 27.81 9.75
CA PRO A 80 2.48 26.38 9.77
C PRO A 80 3.06 25.92 11.12
N ALA A 81 2.72 24.71 11.54
CA ALA A 81 3.44 23.97 12.57
C ALA A 81 3.66 22.53 12.09
N MET A 82 4.82 21.98 12.43
CA MET A 82 5.14 20.57 12.20
C MET A 82 5.65 19.95 13.51
N ARG A 83 5.23 18.71 13.75
CA ARG A 83 5.78 17.88 14.82
C ARG A 83 6.02 16.49 14.24
N GLN A 84 7.15 15.90 14.60
CA GLN A 84 7.53 14.56 14.17
C GLN A 84 7.53 13.61 15.37
N ALA A 85 7.05 12.38 15.18
CA ALA A 85 7.11 11.37 16.23
C ALA A 85 8.55 10.88 16.45
N SER A 86 8.84 10.44 17.66
CA SER A 86 10.17 9.93 18.05
C SER A 86 10.42 8.48 17.63
N PHE A 87 9.47 7.85 16.93
CA PHE A 87 9.51 6.44 16.52
C PHE A 87 9.01 6.25 15.08
N LEU A 88 9.36 5.10 14.50
CA LEU A 88 8.90 4.68 13.18
C LEU A 88 7.71 3.74 13.30
N VAL A 89 6.79 3.81 12.33
CA VAL A 89 5.63 2.93 12.25
C VAL A 89 5.75 2.04 11.01
N PRO A 90 5.75 0.70 11.15
CA PRO A 90 5.79 -0.17 9.99
C PRO A 90 4.52 -0.03 9.14
N LEU A 91 4.63 -0.15 7.80
CA LEU A 91 3.51 0.01 6.88
C LEU A 91 2.30 -0.85 7.23
N SER A 92 2.54 -2.06 7.73
CA SER A 92 1.49 -2.99 8.16
C SER A 92 0.66 -2.51 9.36
N ALA A 93 1.20 -1.57 10.17
CA ALA A 93 0.51 -0.98 11.32
C ALA A 93 -0.14 0.38 11.01
N GLN A 94 -0.08 0.84 9.76
CA GLN A 94 -0.62 2.14 9.35
C GLN A 94 -2.08 2.08 8.85
N TYR A 95 -2.75 0.92 8.99
CA TYR A 95 -4.15 0.75 8.57
C TYR A 95 -5.10 1.68 9.32
N THR A 96 -5.72 2.62 8.61
CA THR A 96 -6.59 3.65 9.21
C THR A 96 -7.99 3.16 9.58
N GLY A 97 -8.35 1.95 9.17
CA GLY A 97 -9.61 1.29 9.56
C GLY A 97 -9.59 0.66 10.95
N ALA A 98 -8.41 0.50 11.57
CA ALA A 98 -8.21 -0.13 12.87
C ALA A 98 -7.39 0.74 13.83
N SER A 99 -7.46 0.38 15.14
CA SER A 99 -6.62 0.98 16.19
C SER A 99 -5.14 0.66 15.93
N PRO A 100 -4.20 1.59 16.21
CA PRO A 100 -4.40 2.91 16.82
C PRO A 100 -4.66 4.03 15.78
N CYS A 101 -4.49 3.78 14.47
CA CYS A 101 -4.63 4.81 13.43
C CYS A 101 -6.06 5.37 13.39
N LYS A 102 -7.08 4.52 13.51
CA LYS A 102 -8.48 4.95 13.46
C LYS A 102 -8.79 6.09 14.43
N GLU A 103 -8.36 5.96 15.67
CA GLU A 103 -8.60 6.96 16.72
C GLU A 103 -7.77 8.22 16.46
N LEU A 104 -6.54 8.10 15.97
CA LEU A 104 -5.69 9.25 15.66
C LEU A 104 -6.28 10.09 14.53
N TYR A 105 -6.73 9.45 13.45
CA TYR A 105 -7.34 10.17 12.32
C TYR A 105 -8.70 10.78 12.69
N GLN A 106 -9.41 10.27 13.72
CA GLN A 106 -10.63 10.90 14.26
C GLN A 106 -10.36 12.22 15.01
N LEU A 107 -9.12 12.46 15.45
CA LEU A 107 -8.74 13.74 16.08
C LEU A 107 -8.61 14.90 15.10
N LEU A 108 -8.50 14.58 13.80
CA LEU A 108 -8.31 15.60 12.76
C LEU A 108 -9.57 16.41 12.52
N PRO A 109 -9.46 17.76 12.33
CA PRO A 109 -10.58 18.59 11.93
C PRO A 109 -11.20 18.07 10.64
N GLN A 110 -12.53 18.03 10.57
CA GLN A 110 -13.23 17.53 9.38
C GLN A 110 -13.30 18.59 8.28
N ASP A 111 -13.38 19.86 8.65
CA ASP A 111 -13.53 20.98 7.73
C ASP A 111 -12.31 21.90 7.75
N SER A 112 -12.00 22.50 6.60
CA SER A 112 -10.98 23.53 6.44
C SER A 112 -11.62 24.89 6.12
N ALA A 113 -12.79 25.17 6.73
CA ALA A 113 -13.53 26.41 6.53
C ALA A 113 -12.73 27.65 6.99
N ALA A 114 -13.11 28.81 6.51
CA ALA A 114 -12.47 30.07 6.89
C ALA A 114 -12.41 30.23 8.42
N GLY A 115 -11.25 30.61 8.95
CA GLY A 115 -11.02 30.79 10.38
C GLY A 115 -10.81 29.48 11.17
N GLN A 116 -10.83 28.30 10.55
CA GLN A 116 -10.57 27.04 11.24
C GLN A 116 -9.14 26.53 10.97
N ALA A 117 -8.55 25.87 11.94
CA ALA A 117 -7.29 25.18 11.76
C ALA A 117 -7.44 23.99 10.81
N HIS A 118 -6.45 23.79 9.97
CA HIS A 118 -6.30 22.57 9.16
C HIS A 118 -5.17 21.73 9.72
N CYS A 119 -5.40 20.43 9.91
CA CYS A 119 -4.38 19.50 10.39
C CYS A 119 -4.48 18.19 9.62
N ASP A 120 -3.33 17.62 9.31
CA ASP A 120 -3.23 16.25 8.77
C ASP A 120 -2.05 15.49 9.39
N ILE A 121 -2.11 14.16 9.32
CA ILE A 121 -1.08 13.24 9.75
C ILE A 121 -0.49 12.59 8.51
N ALA A 122 0.83 12.64 8.36
CA ALA A 122 1.60 11.73 7.52
C ALA A 122 2.11 10.59 8.41
N MET A 123 1.94 9.35 7.99
CA MET A 123 2.46 8.18 8.73
C MET A 123 3.91 7.88 8.40
N GLY A 124 4.42 8.47 7.32
CA GLY A 124 5.78 8.27 6.86
C GLY A 124 5.98 6.94 6.14
N PHE A 125 7.16 6.82 5.54
CA PHE A 125 7.61 5.64 4.79
C PHE A 125 9.00 5.21 5.28
N PRO A 126 9.08 4.41 6.36
CA PRO A 126 10.37 3.96 6.93
C PRO A 126 11.31 3.28 5.93
N PRO A 127 10.83 2.52 4.91
CA PRO A 127 11.73 1.91 3.93
C PRO A 127 12.51 2.89 3.05
N ALA A 128 12.18 4.19 3.06
CA ALA A 128 12.99 5.22 2.41
C ALA A 128 14.37 5.41 3.05
N ASP A 129 14.51 5.05 4.35
CA ASP A 129 15.76 5.11 5.12
C ASP A 129 16.46 6.48 5.02
N ILE A 130 15.68 7.55 5.19
CA ILE A 130 16.15 8.93 5.22
C ILE A 130 16.01 9.50 6.64
N TYR A 131 16.73 10.60 6.94
CA TYR A 131 16.72 11.21 8.27
C TYR A 131 15.32 11.61 8.74
N ASP A 132 14.49 12.18 7.84
CA ASP A 132 13.14 12.66 8.15
C ASP A 132 12.07 11.56 7.97
N ALA A 133 12.46 10.28 7.95
CA ALA A 133 11.48 9.19 7.86
C ALA A 133 10.66 9.08 9.15
N GLY A 134 9.37 8.82 8.99
CA GLY A 134 8.48 8.53 10.12
C GLY A 134 7.24 9.44 10.17
N PRO A 135 6.38 9.21 11.19
CA PRO A 135 5.15 9.95 11.32
C PRO A 135 5.38 11.43 11.64
N ALA A 136 4.60 12.28 10.98
CA ALA A 136 4.59 13.72 11.22
C ALA A 136 3.17 14.27 11.24
N VAL A 137 2.95 15.29 12.03
CA VAL A 137 1.73 16.09 12.07
C VAL A 137 2.03 17.47 11.49
N VAL A 138 1.22 17.91 10.56
CA VAL A 138 1.25 19.27 10.04
C VAL A 138 -0.05 19.99 10.41
N ALA A 139 0.08 21.23 10.85
CA ALA A 139 -1.07 22.08 11.20
C ALA A 139 -0.91 23.48 10.61
N TYR A 140 -2.02 24.08 10.25
CA TYR A 140 -2.11 25.42 9.67
C TYR A 140 -3.26 26.16 10.33
N ALA A 141 -2.97 27.33 10.92
CA ALA A 141 -3.98 28.12 11.66
C ALA A 141 -3.80 29.62 11.47
N ALA A 142 -4.72 30.41 12.01
CA ALA A 142 -4.70 31.87 11.92
C ALA A 142 -3.60 32.50 12.80
N SER A 143 -3.01 31.75 13.72
CA SER A 143 -1.87 32.18 14.53
C SER A 143 -0.88 31.01 14.72
N GLN A 144 0.40 31.35 15.00
CA GLN A 144 1.42 30.35 15.30
C GLN A 144 1.08 29.54 16.55
N ALA A 145 0.58 30.19 17.60
CA ALA A 145 0.21 29.53 18.85
C ALA A 145 -0.88 28.45 18.65
N GLU A 146 -1.89 28.76 17.83
CA GLU A 146 -2.96 27.83 17.50
C GLU A 146 -2.46 26.66 16.64
N ALA A 147 -1.60 26.91 15.64
CA ALA A 147 -1.00 25.87 14.83
C ALA A 147 -0.14 24.93 15.70
N ASP A 148 0.71 25.49 16.57
CA ASP A 148 1.54 24.72 17.51
C ASP A 148 0.71 23.88 18.48
N GLU A 149 -0.39 24.40 19.02
CA GLU A 149 -1.31 23.69 19.91
C GLU A 149 -1.94 22.48 19.21
N HIS A 150 -2.44 22.68 17.99
CA HIS A 150 -3.06 21.60 17.21
C HIS A 150 -2.05 20.51 16.87
N ALA A 151 -0.86 20.85 16.39
CA ALA A 151 0.18 19.88 16.05
C ALA A 151 0.64 19.12 17.30
N GLN A 152 0.86 19.84 18.42
CA GLN A 152 1.32 19.25 19.67
C GLN A 152 0.30 18.27 20.25
N ARG A 153 -0.97 18.64 20.29
CA ARG A 153 -2.04 17.75 20.79
C ARG A 153 -2.13 16.42 20.03
N ILE A 154 -1.97 16.46 18.71
CA ILE A 154 -2.09 15.24 17.88
C ILE A 154 -0.83 14.39 18.02
N ILE A 155 0.37 14.99 18.02
CA ILE A 155 1.61 14.20 18.16
C ILE A 155 1.71 13.55 19.54
N GLU A 156 1.32 14.23 20.61
CA GLU A 156 1.26 13.65 21.97
C GLU A 156 0.30 12.44 22.02
N ALA A 157 -0.87 12.57 21.39
CA ALA A 157 -1.81 11.45 21.30
C ALA A 157 -1.21 10.25 20.54
N MET A 158 -0.40 10.51 19.51
CA MET A 158 0.31 9.47 18.76
C MET A 158 1.42 8.83 19.60
N GLU A 159 2.25 9.60 20.28
CA GLU A 159 3.35 9.12 21.12
C GLU A 159 2.86 8.22 22.26
N THR A 160 1.69 8.52 22.84
CA THR A 160 1.08 7.65 23.86
C THR A 160 0.69 6.27 23.33
N LYS A 161 0.65 6.08 22.02
CA LYS A 161 0.23 4.85 21.35
C LYS A 161 1.39 4.09 20.68
N GLU A 162 2.66 4.47 20.91
CA GLU A 162 3.83 3.86 20.29
C GLU A 162 3.78 2.32 20.31
N THR A 163 3.55 1.73 21.49
CA THR A 163 3.50 0.27 21.65
C THR A 163 2.30 -0.41 20.98
N ALA A 164 1.26 0.35 20.63
CA ALA A 164 0.09 -0.16 19.94
C ALA A 164 0.29 -0.30 18.42
N PHE A 165 1.37 0.26 17.87
CA PHE A 165 1.74 0.10 16.46
C PHE A 165 2.49 -1.20 16.17
N ASP A 166 2.35 -2.20 17.03
CA ASP A 166 2.84 -3.55 16.76
C ASP A 166 1.91 -4.24 15.75
N SER A 167 2.46 -4.65 14.61
CA SER A 167 1.70 -5.32 13.56
C SER A 167 1.49 -6.82 13.83
N ALA A 168 2.11 -7.39 14.86
CA ALA A 168 1.99 -8.79 15.26
C ALA A 168 2.05 -9.79 14.08
N LEU A 169 2.98 -9.58 13.13
CA LEU A 169 3.09 -10.39 11.92
C LEU A 169 3.45 -11.84 12.25
N LEU A 170 2.81 -12.77 11.55
CA LEU A 170 3.12 -14.20 11.63
C LEU A 170 4.22 -14.56 10.63
N SER A 171 4.98 -15.62 10.92
CA SER A 171 5.77 -16.28 9.89
C SER A 171 4.86 -16.90 8.82
N ALA A 172 5.36 -17.09 7.60
CA ALA A 172 4.60 -17.69 6.51
C ALA A 172 4.00 -19.06 6.92
N ASP A 173 4.82 -19.92 7.56
CA ASP A 173 4.36 -21.23 8.03
C ASP A 173 3.25 -21.12 9.07
N SER A 174 3.38 -20.19 10.03
CA SER A 174 2.35 -19.96 11.07
C SER A 174 1.06 -19.40 10.48
N ALA A 175 1.15 -18.50 9.49
CA ALA A 175 0.00 -17.94 8.80
C ALA A 175 -0.75 -19.03 8.01
N VAL A 176 -0.03 -19.86 7.27
CA VAL A 176 -0.61 -21.00 6.52
C VAL A 176 -1.25 -22.00 7.47
N ALA A 177 -0.58 -22.39 8.57
CA ALA A 177 -1.14 -23.32 9.57
C ALA A 177 -2.43 -22.77 10.18
N LYS A 178 -2.46 -21.47 10.51
CA LYS A 178 -3.65 -20.80 11.01
C LYS A 178 -4.78 -20.78 9.97
N ALA A 179 -4.48 -20.48 8.72
CA ALA A 179 -5.45 -20.50 7.62
C ALA A 179 -6.02 -21.90 7.39
N MET A 180 -5.17 -22.94 7.40
CA MET A 180 -5.60 -24.33 7.21
C MET A 180 -6.48 -24.85 8.35
N SER A 181 -6.30 -24.34 9.58
CA SER A 181 -7.12 -24.70 10.74
C SER A 181 -8.46 -23.92 10.81
N HIS A 182 -8.62 -22.89 9.97
CA HIS A 182 -9.85 -22.10 9.95
C HIS A 182 -11.04 -22.90 9.39
N THR A 183 -12.18 -22.81 10.07
CA THR A 183 -13.40 -23.59 9.74
C THR A 183 -14.56 -22.71 9.28
N GLY A 184 -14.33 -21.44 9.04
CA GLY A 184 -15.32 -20.50 8.49
C GLY A 184 -15.71 -20.81 7.05
N SER A 185 -16.70 -20.10 6.55
CA SER A 185 -17.25 -20.30 5.21
C SER A 185 -16.66 -19.37 4.15
N LYS A 186 -15.99 -18.32 4.57
CA LYS A 186 -15.33 -17.37 3.68
C LYS A 186 -13.81 -17.60 3.66
N PRO A 187 -13.11 -17.04 2.68
CA PRO A 187 -11.66 -17.13 2.59
C PRO A 187 -10.91 -16.63 3.82
N VAL A 188 -9.74 -17.22 4.06
CA VAL A 188 -8.67 -16.59 4.83
C VAL A 188 -7.75 -15.88 3.85
N ILE A 189 -7.54 -14.58 4.07
CA ILE A 189 -6.59 -13.79 3.27
C ILE A 189 -5.25 -13.75 4.01
N ILE A 190 -4.17 -14.10 3.31
CA ILE A 190 -2.80 -13.99 3.84
C ILE A 190 -2.07 -12.90 3.05
N ALA A 191 -1.69 -11.82 3.72
CA ALA A 191 -0.93 -10.74 3.10
C ALA A 191 0.58 -10.99 3.21
N ASP A 192 1.26 -11.10 2.06
CA ASP A 192 2.72 -11.09 1.97
C ASP A 192 3.21 -9.63 2.05
N VAL A 193 3.29 -9.13 3.28
CA VAL A 193 3.61 -7.72 3.55
C VAL A 193 5.07 -7.37 3.25
N GLN A 194 5.95 -8.38 3.26
CA GLN A 194 7.37 -8.22 3.00
C GLN A 194 7.66 -7.98 1.51
N ASP A 195 6.83 -8.54 0.62
CA ASP A 195 7.03 -8.45 -0.83
C ASP A 195 5.89 -7.71 -1.53
N ASN A 196 5.64 -6.48 -1.07
CA ASN A 196 4.65 -5.60 -1.65
C ASN A 196 5.27 -4.71 -2.74
N PRO A 197 4.96 -4.93 -4.05
CA PRO A 197 5.51 -4.10 -5.12
C PRO A 197 4.99 -2.66 -5.09
N GLY A 198 3.85 -2.38 -4.45
CA GLY A 198 3.36 -1.03 -4.21
C GLY A 198 4.24 -0.24 -3.24
N ALA A 199 5.04 -0.93 -2.42
CA ALA A 199 6.06 -0.33 -1.53
C ALA A 199 7.49 -0.49 -2.08
N GLY A 200 7.64 -0.85 -3.36
CA GLY A 200 8.94 -0.96 -4.03
C GLY A 200 9.58 -2.35 -4.00
N ALA A 201 8.91 -3.36 -3.42
CA ALA A 201 9.44 -4.73 -3.42
C ALA A 201 9.38 -5.39 -4.80
N THR A 202 10.04 -6.52 -4.94
CA THR A 202 10.23 -7.20 -6.22
C THR A 202 9.01 -7.96 -6.72
N SER A 203 8.10 -8.35 -5.81
CA SER A 203 6.94 -9.21 -6.07
C SER A 203 7.30 -10.62 -6.57
N ASP A 204 8.54 -11.05 -6.41
CA ASP A 204 9.02 -12.35 -6.91
C ASP A 204 9.54 -13.29 -5.81
N THR A 205 9.40 -12.91 -4.53
CA THR A 205 9.79 -13.79 -3.43
C THR A 205 8.88 -15.01 -3.33
N THR A 206 9.44 -16.16 -2.97
CA THR A 206 8.77 -17.46 -3.01
C THR A 206 8.48 -18.06 -1.64
N GLY A 207 8.83 -17.36 -0.55
CA GLY A 207 8.70 -17.88 0.81
C GLY A 207 7.25 -18.27 1.17
N LEU A 208 6.27 -17.42 0.87
CA LEU A 208 4.86 -17.73 1.12
C LEU A 208 4.35 -18.86 0.20
N LEU A 209 4.77 -18.90 -1.07
CA LEU A 209 4.44 -20.00 -1.97
C LEU A 209 4.95 -21.34 -1.42
N LYS A 210 6.21 -21.37 -0.97
CA LYS A 210 6.80 -22.54 -0.35
C LYS A 210 6.01 -22.98 0.89
N ALA A 211 5.65 -22.05 1.77
CA ALA A 211 4.87 -22.35 2.96
C ALA A 211 3.46 -22.92 2.63
N LEU A 212 2.79 -22.41 1.59
CA LEU A 212 1.52 -22.94 1.12
C LEU A 212 1.64 -24.39 0.64
N VAL A 213 2.68 -24.72 -0.14
CA VAL A 213 2.87 -26.06 -0.68
C VAL A 213 3.33 -27.03 0.41
N ASP A 214 4.32 -26.67 1.22
CA ASP A 214 4.83 -27.50 2.31
C ASP A 214 3.77 -27.75 3.40
N GLY A 215 2.94 -26.73 3.68
CA GLY A 215 1.79 -26.80 4.57
C GLY A 215 0.60 -27.58 3.99
N LYS A 216 0.71 -28.09 2.75
CA LYS A 216 -0.34 -28.83 2.04
C LYS A 216 -1.66 -28.04 1.96
N ALA A 217 -1.55 -26.74 1.68
CA ALA A 217 -2.70 -25.88 1.56
C ALA A 217 -3.65 -26.42 0.48
N THR A 218 -4.95 -26.38 0.78
CA THR A 218 -5.99 -26.84 -0.13
C THR A 218 -6.81 -25.67 -0.61
N ASP A 219 -7.14 -25.66 -1.91
CA ASP A 219 -7.93 -24.62 -2.57
C ASP A 219 -7.36 -23.22 -2.29
N ALA A 220 -6.06 -23.09 -2.51
CA ALA A 220 -5.31 -21.86 -2.27
C ALA A 220 -4.89 -21.20 -3.58
N VAL A 221 -4.88 -19.86 -3.61
CA VAL A 221 -4.30 -19.07 -4.71
C VAL A 221 -3.34 -18.02 -4.15
N LEU A 222 -2.17 -17.88 -4.81
CA LEU A 222 -1.22 -16.79 -4.55
C LEU A 222 -1.23 -15.81 -5.73
N ALA A 223 -1.34 -14.52 -5.48
CA ALA A 223 -1.34 -13.44 -6.47
C ALA A 223 -0.60 -12.18 -5.94
N LEU A 224 0.08 -11.48 -6.73
CA LEU A 224 0.59 -11.66 -8.08
C LEU A 224 2.09 -11.91 -7.98
N LEU A 225 2.58 -13.06 -8.45
CA LEU A 225 4.00 -13.34 -8.52
C LEU A 225 4.58 -12.73 -9.81
N HIS A 226 5.57 -11.85 -9.71
CA HIS A 226 6.24 -11.28 -10.87
C HIS A 226 7.27 -12.23 -11.43
N ASP A 227 6.99 -12.79 -12.62
CA ASP A 227 7.91 -13.67 -13.34
C ASP A 227 7.63 -13.70 -14.84
N PRO A 228 8.14 -12.73 -15.61
CA PRO A 228 7.89 -12.64 -17.04
C PRO A 228 8.42 -13.84 -17.84
N GLN A 229 9.48 -14.52 -17.36
CA GLN A 229 10.03 -15.70 -18.04
C GLN A 229 9.06 -16.89 -17.95
N THR A 230 8.49 -17.12 -16.78
CA THR A 230 7.49 -18.18 -16.56
C THR A 230 6.21 -17.89 -17.34
N VAL A 231 5.77 -16.62 -17.39
CA VAL A 231 4.61 -16.24 -18.24
C VAL A 231 4.88 -16.55 -19.71
N ALA A 232 6.05 -16.19 -20.25
CA ALA A 232 6.39 -16.46 -21.65
C ALA A 232 6.39 -17.98 -21.95
N ALA A 233 6.98 -18.79 -21.08
CA ALA A 233 6.97 -20.25 -21.22
C ALA A 233 5.54 -20.84 -21.19
N ALA A 234 4.69 -20.31 -20.31
CA ALA A 234 3.29 -20.73 -20.24
C ALA A 234 2.50 -20.37 -21.52
N GLN A 235 2.76 -19.18 -22.09
CA GLN A 235 2.15 -18.74 -23.35
C GLN A 235 2.55 -19.62 -24.54
N GLU A 236 3.83 -20.01 -24.62
CA GLU A 236 4.32 -20.92 -25.67
C GLU A 236 3.66 -22.29 -25.61
N LEU A 237 3.38 -22.79 -24.41
CA LEU A 237 2.75 -24.11 -24.21
C LEU A 237 1.24 -24.08 -24.39
N GLY A 238 0.59 -22.97 -24.07
CA GLY A 238 -0.86 -22.86 -24.07
C GLY A 238 -1.55 -23.50 -22.88
N GLU A 239 -2.85 -23.29 -22.77
CA GLU A 239 -3.69 -23.87 -21.71
C GLU A 239 -3.67 -25.39 -21.74
N GLY A 240 -3.61 -26.02 -20.56
CA GLY A 240 -3.45 -27.45 -20.38
C GLY A 240 -2.00 -27.93 -20.45
N GLY A 241 -1.06 -27.12 -20.94
CA GLY A 241 0.36 -27.44 -21.01
C GLY A 241 0.96 -27.68 -19.63
N ILE A 242 1.88 -28.66 -19.53
CA ILE A 242 2.57 -29.02 -18.29
C ILE A 242 4.08 -28.85 -18.50
N PHE A 243 4.75 -28.21 -17.56
CA PHE A 243 6.18 -27.94 -17.62
C PHE A 243 6.82 -27.82 -16.23
N ASP A 244 8.13 -27.99 -16.18
CA ASP A 244 8.91 -27.75 -14.97
C ASP A 244 9.29 -26.26 -14.94
N ALA A 245 8.83 -25.55 -13.91
CA ALA A 245 9.01 -24.12 -13.76
C ALA A 245 9.91 -23.79 -12.56
N ALA A 246 10.76 -22.79 -12.76
CA ALA A 246 11.48 -22.10 -11.69
C ALA A 246 10.76 -20.79 -11.39
N LEU A 247 9.80 -20.81 -10.45
CA LEU A 247 8.92 -19.71 -10.14
C LEU A 247 9.61 -18.63 -9.30
N GLY A 248 9.50 -17.37 -9.68
CA GLY A 248 10.00 -16.21 -8.92
C GLY A 248 11.51 -16.26 -8.61
N GLY A 249 11.94 -15.50 -7.59
CA GLY A 249 13.32 -15.53 -7.07
C GLY A 249 14.39 -15.14 -8.08
N LYS A 250 14.09 -14.27 -9.04
CA LYS A 250 14.97 -13.89 -10.17
C LYS A 250 15.51 -12.48 -10.06
N SER A 251 15.10 -11.72 -9.05
CA SER A 251 15.52 -10.32 -8.83
C SER A 251 16.91 -10.16 -8.21
N GLY A 252 17.57 -11.26 -7.84
CA GLY A 252 18.92 -11.24 -7.28
C GLY A 252 18.99 -10.84 -5.80
N LEU A 253 17.88 -10.91 -5.08
CA LEU A 253 17.87 -10.70 -3.63
C LEU A 253 18.66 -11.78 -2.91
N PRO A 254 19.47 -11.44 -1.89
CA PRO A 254 20.22 -12.43 -1.10
C PRO A 254 19.28 -13.48 -0.49
N ASP A 255 19.74 -14.72 -0.45
CA ASP A 255 19.04 -15.87 0.15
C ASP A 255 17.65 -16.18 -0.44
N MET A 256 17.32 -15.59 -1.59
CA MET A 256 16.07 -15.81 -2.31
C MET A 256 16.35 -16.59 -3.59
N GLY A 257 15.75 -17.78 -3.69
CA GLY A 257 15.83 -18.63 -4.88
C GLY A 257 14.46 -18.87 -5.51
N SER A 258 14.48 -19.29 -6.78
CA SER A 258 13.26 -19.72 -7.47
C SER A 258 12.70 -20.98 -6.83
N TYR A 259 11.38 -21.05 -6.72
CA TYR A 259 10.68 -22.25 -6.29
C TYR A 259 10.52 -23.21 -7.48
N GLN A 260 11.12 -24.40 -7.37
CA GLN A 260 11.03 -25.43 -8.42
C GLN A 260 9.72 -26.20 -8.29
N ALA A 261 8.92 -26.18 -9.33
CA ALA A 261 7.62 -26.87 -9.34
C ALA A 261 7.27 -27.37 -10.74
N ARG A 262 6.57 -28.48 -10.81
CA ARG A 262 5.88 -28.87 -12.03
C ARG A 262 4.52 -28.22 -12.07
N CYS A 263 4.25 -27.48 -13.13
CA CYS A 263 3.09 -26.61 -13.27
C CYS A 263 2.23 -26.99 -14.47
N ARG A 264 0.90 -26.87 -14.30
CA ARG A 264 -0.06 -26.91 -15.41
C ARG A 264 -0.58 -25.50 -15.67
N VAL A 265 -0.63 -25.08 -16.92
CA VAL A 265 -1.27 -23.83 -17.33
C VAL A 265 -2.79 -23.99 -17.28
N LEU A 266 -3.46 -23.29 -16.37
CA LEU A 266 -4.91 -23.32 -16.24
C LEU A 266 -5.59 -22.27 -17.13
N ALA A 267 -5.04 -21.06 -17.19
CA ALA A 267 -5.55 -19.97 -17.99
C ALA A 267 -4.46 -18.97 -18.36
N LEU A 268 -4.67 -18.24 -19.44
CA LEU A 268 -3.80 -17.17 -19.95
C LEU A 268 -4.63 -15.92 -20.17
N SER A 269 -4.01 -14.74 -19.93
CA SER A 269 -4.63 -13.44 -20.20
C SER A 269 -3.57 -12.45 -20.70
N ASP A 270 -4.02 -11.42 -21.43
CA ASP A 270 -3.19 -10.25 -21.77
C ASP A 270 -2.98 -9.29 -20.59
N GLY A 271 -3.75 -9.49 -19.49
CA GLY A 271 -3.67 -8.70 -18.27
C GLY A 271 -4.30 -7.30 -18.41
N GLU A 272 -5.27 -7.16 -19.32
CA GLU A 272 -6.08 -5.94 -19.45
C GLU A 272 -7.47 -6.16 -18.82
N PHE A 273 -7.82 -5.33 -17.83
CA PHE A 273 -9.12 -5.40 -17.14
C PHE A 273 -9.46 -4.07 -16.46
N ALA A 274 -10.71 -3.89 -16.07
CA ALA A 274 -11.13 -2.73 -15.26
C ALA A 274 -11.02 -3.07 -13.77
N PHE A 275 -10.45 -2.15 -12.97
CA PHE A 275 -10.49 -2.26 -11.51
C PHE A 275 -11.91 -2.14 -10.97
N SER A 276 -12.25 -2.95 -9.96
CA SER A 276 -13.57 -3.00 -9.32
C SER A 276 -13.60 -2.34 -7.94
N GLY A 277 -12.48 -2.32 -7.21
CA GLY A 277 -12.36 -1.73 -5.89
C GLY A 277 -12.36 -0.21 -5.91
N ALA A 278 -12.66 0.42 -4.77
CA ALA A 278 -12.83 1.87 -4.65
C ALA A 278 -11.56 2.67 -4.97
N MET A 279 -10.38 2.11 -4.72
CA MET A 279 -9.10 2.80 -4.89
C MET A 279 -8.83 3.23 -6.34
N TYR A 280 -9.14 2.36 -7.32
CA TYR A 280 -8.94 2.62 -8.75
C TYR A 280 -10.21 2.43 -9.59
N ALA A 281 -11.39 2.58 -8.97
CA ALA A 281 -12.67 2.35 -9.62
C ALA A 281 -12.76 3.00 -11.01
N GLY A 282 -13.05 2.19 -12.02
CA GLY A 282 -13.21 2.63 -13.41
C GLY A 282 -11.90 2.86 -14.19
N ALA A 283 -10.73 2.73 -13.57
CA ALA A 283 -9.46 2.74 -14.28
C ALA A 283 -9.20 1.37 -14.92
N THR A 284 -8.54 1.36 -16.08
CA THR A 284 -8.11 0.14 -16.77
C THR A 284 -6.71 -0.26 -16.31
N ALA A 285 -6.58 -1.49 -15.83
CA ALA A 285 -5.29 -2.10 -15.55
C ALA A 285 -4.63 -2.61 -16.84
N GLN A 286 -3.31 -2.50 -16.91
CA GLN A 286 -2.47 -3.07 -17.97
C GLN A 286 -1.25 -3.73 -17.33
N ILE A 287 -1.47 -4.88 -16.69
CA ILE A 287 -0.43 -5.62 -15.98
C ILE A 287 0.42 -6.52 -16.89
N GLY A 288 0.16 -6.46 -18.20
CA GLY A 288 0.81 -7.28 -19.22
C GLY A 288 0.40 -8.75 -19.15
N PRO A 289 0.89 -9.60 -20.04
CA PRO A 289 0.55 -11.01 -20.05
C PRO A 289 0.65 -11.68 -18.69
N THR A 290 -0.35 -12.49 -18.35
CA THR A 290 -0.45 -13.27 -17.12
C THR A 290 -0.76 -14.72 -17.41
N ALA A 291 -0.36 -15.60 -16.48
CA ALA A 291 -0.66 -17.02 -16.52
C ALA A 291 -1.13 -17.49 -15.14
N LEU A 292 -2.22 -18.21 -15.09
CA LEU A 292 -2.65 -18.95 -13.92
C LEU A 292 -2.07 -20.36 -14.00
N LEU A 293 -1.27 -20.73 -13.02
CA LEU A 293 -0.58 -22.01 -12.95
C LEU A 293 -1.08 -22.83 -11.75
N GLU A 294 -1.34 -24.10 -11.95
CA GLU A 294 -1.56 -25.07 -10.88
C GLU A 294 -0.25 -25.80 -10.59
N ILE A 295 0.13 -25.94 -9.33
CA ILE A 295 1.25 -26.80 -8.93
C ILE A 295 0.73 -28.23 -8.91
N VAL A 296 1.30 -29.06 -9.80
CA VAL A 296 0.98 -30.49 -9.89
C VAL A 296 2.07 -31.34 -9.21
N ASP A 297 1.81 -32.64 -9.05
CA ASP A 297 2.72 -33.59 -8.36
C ASP A 297 3.02 -33.19 -6.90
N SER A 298 2.05 -32.54 -6.25
CA SER A 298 2.09 -32.11 -4.84
C SER A 298 0.84 -32.64 -4.12
N GLU A 299 0.95 -32.80 -2.81
CA GLU A 299 -0.23 -33.09 -1.95
C GLU A 299 -1.05 -31.82 -1.64
N SER A 300 -0.59 -30.65 -2.09
CA SER A 300 -1.29 -29.38 -1.97
C SER A 300 -2.22 -29.14 -3.16
N SER A 301 -3.17 -28.23 -3.02
CA SER A 301 -3.99 -27.67 -4.11
C SER A 301 -3.76 -26.15 -4.14
N VAL A 302 -2.65 -25.77 -4.75
CA VAL A 302 -2.18 -24.39 -4.82
C VAL A 302 -2.10 -23.94 -6.28
N SER A 303 -2.73 -22.83 -6.57
CA SER A 303 -2.58 -22.10 -7.83
C SER A 303 -1.78 -20.82 -7.62
N VAL A 304 -1.03 -20.41 -8.64
CA VAL A 304 -0.23 -19.18 -8.62
C VAL A 304 -0.61 -18.35 -9.84
N LEU A 305 -1.04 -17.11 -9.60
CA LEU A 305 -1.17 -16.12 -10.67
C LEU A 305 0.17 -15.45 -10.88
N VAL A 306 0.75 -15.65 -12.05
CA VAL A 306 2.07 -15.12 -12.44
C VAL A 306 1.86 -13.97 -13.43
N GLY A 307 2.54 -12.85 -13.23
CA GLY A 307 2.44 -11.66 -14.07
C GLY A 307 3.77 -11.27 -14.71
N SER A 308 3.70 -10.71 -15.90
CA SER A 308 4.88 -10.19 -16.62
C SER A 308 5.29 -8.78 -16.17
N LYS A 309 4.40 -8.04 -15.53
CA LYS A 309 4.69 -6.74 -14.91
C LYS A 309 4.39 -6.80 -13.41
N ARG A 310 5.10 -5.99 -12.64
CA ARG A 310 4.83 -5.84 -11.22
C ARG A 310 3.51 -5.10 -11.01
N CYS A 311 2.63 -5.69 -10.19
CA CYS A 311 1.41 -5.05 -9.74
C CYS A 311 1.09 -5.54 -8.33
N GLN A 312 0.78 -4.63 -7.45
CA GLN A 312 0.29 -4.98 -6.11
C GLN A 312 -1.08 -5.66 -6.23
N CYS A 313 -1.26 -6.79 -5.56
CA CYS A 313 -2.56 -7.47 -5.51
C CYS A 313 -3.49 -6.72 -4.53
N LEU A 314 -4.14 -5.67 -5.01
CA LEU A 314 -4.98 -4.77 -4.20
C LEU A 314 -6.47 -4.83 -4.54
N ASP A 315 -6.84 -5.48 -5.63
CA ASP A 315 -8.19 -5.49 -6.21
C ASP A 315 -8.53 -6.92 -6.66
N ARG A 316 -9.75 -7.36 -6.39
CA ARG A 316 -10.21 -8.71 -6.79
C ARG A 316 -10.23 -8.91 -8.30
N ALA A 317 -10.35 -7.83 -9.07
CA ALA A 317 -10.29 -7.91 -10.53
C ALA A 317 -8.96 -8.51 -11.02
N ILE A 318 -7.88 -8.42 -10.24
CA ILE A 318 -6.60 -9.11 -10.54
C ILE A 318 -6.75 -10.63 -10.58
N LEU A 319 -7.70 -11.20 -9.85
CA LEU A 319 -8.01 -12.64 -9.87
C LEU A 319 -9.19 -12.96 -10.79
N THR A 320 -10.23 -12.12 -10.79
CA THR A 320 -11.43 -12.42 -11.57
C THR A 320 -11.24 -12.27 -13.08
N HIS A 321 -10.29 -11.42 -13.55
CA HIS A 321 -10.02 -11.29 -14.99
C HIS A 321 -9.49 -12.57 -15.63
N ILE A 322 -8.94 -13.49 -14.85
CA ILE A 322 -8.40 -14.78 -15.30
C ILE A 322 -9.26 -15.96 -14.81
N GLY A 323 -10.49 -15.68 -14.40
CA GLY A 323 -11.48 -16.71 -14.07
C GLY A 323 -11.44 -17.25 -12.64
N ILE A 324 -10.74 -16.57 -11.70
CA ILE A 324 -10.77 -16.96 -10.29
C ILE A 324 -11.71 -16.03 -9.50
N ASP A 325 -12.72 -16.59 -8.87
CA ASP A 325 -13.44 -15.89 -7.80
C ASP A 325 -12.69 -16.09 -6.47
N PRO A 326 -12.08 -15.05 -5.91
CA PRO A 326 -11.41 -15.18 -4.63
C PRO A 326 -12.35 -15.50 -3.47
N GLY A 327 -13.66 -15.19 -3.59
CA GLY A 327 -14.66 -15.49 -2.58
C GLY A 327 -14.98 -16.98 -2.46
N GLU A 328 -14.69 -17.79 -3.48
CA GLU A 328 -14.87 -19.23 -3.49
C GLU A 328 -13.64 -20.01 -3.01
N LYS A 329 -12.49 -19.33 -2.77
CA LYS A 329 -11.26 -19.97 -2.30
C LYS A 329 -11.26 -20.16 -0.79
N LYS A 330 -10.52 -21.17 -0.31
CA LYS A 330 -10.24 -21.29 1.13
C LYS A 330 -9.15 -20.34 1.59
N ILE A 331 -8.10 -20.18 0.79
CA ILE A 331 -6.94 -19.33 1.10
C ILE A 331 -6.63 -18.47 -0.12
N VAL A 332 -6.56 -17.16 0.10
CA VAL A 332 -6.07 -16.20 -0.90
C VAL A 332 -4.83 -15.51 -0.33
N ALA A 333 -3.68 -15.78 -0.92
CA ALA A 333 -2.43 -15.14 -0.57
C ALA A 333 -2.17 -13.97 -1.53
N VAL A 334 -1.96 -12.77 -0.99
CA VAL A 334 -1.80 -11.55 -1.79
C VAL A 334 -0.47 -10.86 -1.50
N LYS A 335 0.28 -10.50 -2.53
CA LYS A 335 1.50 -9.67 -2.40
C LYS A 335 1.07 -8.20 -2.27
N SER A 336 0.80 -7.81 -1.03
CA SER A 336 0.25 -6.50 -0.66
C SER A 336 0.40 -6.29 0.85
N THR A 337 0.39 -5.05 1.33
CA THR A 337 0.48 -4.77 2.78
C THR A 337 -0.89 -4.48 3.39
N VAL A 338 -1.60 -3.45 2.90
CA VAL A 338 -2.90 -3.01 3.45
C VAL A 338 -3.93 -2.69 2.35
N HIS A 339 -3.50 -2.21 1.18
CA HIS A 339 -4.42 -1.75 0.14
C HIS A 339 -5.48 -2.78 -0.27
N PHE A 340 -5.15 -4.07 -0.25
CA PHE A 340 -6.08 -5.14 -0.57
C PHE A 340 -7.30 -5.17 0.35
N ARG A 341 -7.22 -4.60 1.57
CA ARG A 341 -8.30 -4.68 2.57
C ARG A 341 -9.60 -4.05 2.08
N ASP A 342 -9.52 -2.95 1.31
CA ASP A 342 -10.70 -2.29 0.77
C ASP A 342 -11.61 -3.26 0.00
N ASP A 343 -11.01 -4.09 -0.86
CA ASP A 343 -11.77 -4.98 -1.74
C ASP A 343 -11.88 -6.42 -1.22
N PHE A 344 -10.89 -6.93 -0.46
CA PHE A 344 -10.90 -8.32 0.02
C PHE A 344 -11.50 -8.50 1.42
N GLU A 345 -11.46 -7.50 2.31
CA GLU A 345 -11.97 -7.63 3.69
C GLU A 345 -13.48 -8.00 3.72
N PRO A 346 -14.35 -7.47 2.83
CA PRO A 346 -15.77 -7.83 2.82
C PRO A 346 -16.05 -9.30 2.53
N ILE A 347 -15.15 -9.99 1.82
CA ILE A 347 -15.30 -11.40 1.45
C ILE A 347 -14.52 -12.34 2.37
N ALA A 348 -13.75 -11.84 3.33
CA ALA A 348 -12.89 -12.62 4.20
C ALA A 348 -13.54 -12.94 5.55
N ASP A 349 -13.21 -14.10 6.12
CA ASP A 349 -13.47 -14.41 7.53
C ASP A 349 -12.29 -14.03 8.42
N LEU A 350 -11.08 -14.04 7.86
CA LEU A 350 -9.84 -13.74 8.57
C LEU A 350 -8.82 -13.11 7.61
N ILE A 351 -8.06 -12.14 8.13
CA ILE A 351 -6.91 -11.53 7.46
C ILE A 351 -5.72 -11.58 8.41
#